data_c32fde81dfb6b1853b5ec97b9241432f
#
_entry.id   c32fde81dfb6b1853b5ec97b9241432f
#
_cell.length_a   1.000
_cell.length_b   1.000
_cell.length_c   1.000
_cell.angle_alpha   90.00
_cell.angle_beta   90.00
_cell.angle_gamma   90.00
#
_symmetry.space_group_name_H-M   'P 1'
#
loop_
_entity.id
_entity.type
_entity.pdbx_description
1 polymer ?
#
loop_
_entity_poly.entity_id
_entity_poly.type
_entity_poly.pdbx_seq_one_letter_code
_entity_poly.pdbx_strand_id
1 'polypeptide(L)'
;MEGRQILTTAETNPNVCLRHHNKPNSITANLIKPATPPSPTPPQKLQPSMSNSKDGSAPDSLISMEDGKKYWEGIEADVNGMLGGIPSVTRIDLQGSRTFLARLGIGIKTGRKMVSRALEGGAGIGRVTEGLLTQVAEVVDIIEPITKFTDVLQGKPGVGNIFNVGLEGWKPEDGVKYDLIWTQWCVGHLPDDLLVEYFERCKSSLAPDGVMVIKENLSTNGVDVFDDLDSSVTREDEKFLALFKQAGLQVVRSDIQRGFPMVGNTALMPVKMYALKPAGS
;
A
#
# COMPACT_ATOMS: atom_id res chain seq x y z
N MET A 1 -39.82 13.63 50.58
CA MET A 1 -40.09 15.06 50.43
C MET A 1 -39.64 15.35 49.00
N GLU A 2 -40.57 15.27 48.09
CA GLU A 2 -41.33 16.36 47.46
C GLU A 2 -40.42 17.32 46.71
N GLY A 3 -40.57 17.61 45.49
CA GLY A 3 -41.62 17.35 44.51
C GLY A 3 -41.56 18.37 43.39
N ARG A 4 -42.15 17.95 42.28
CA ARG A 4 -42.85 18.74 41.21
C ARG A 4 -41.96 19.48 40.20
N GLN A 5 -41.93 19.07 38.92
CA GLN A 5 -42.94 19.18 37.82
C GLN A 5 -43.55 20.58 37.63
N ILE A 6 -43.57 21.00 36.37
CA ILE A 6 -44.67 21.59 35.53
C ILE A 6 -44.00 22.20 34.29
N LEU A 7 -44.13 21.72 33.09
CA LEU A 7 -45.14 21.69 32.02
C LEU A 7 -45.82 23.06 31.72
N THR A 8 -45.88 23.33 30.44
CA THR A 8 -46.92 23.91 29.56
C THR A 8 -46.38 25.06 28.70
N THR A 9 -46.78 25.34 27.50
CA THR A 9 -47.67 24.80 26.45
C THR A 9 -47.45 25.63 25.19
N ALA A 10 -47.85 25.04 24.07
CA ALA A 10 -47.97 25.59 22.73
C ALA A 10 -48.92 26.77 22.57
N GLU A 11 -48.77 27.52 21.48
CA GLU A 11 -49.90 28.11 20.70
C GLU A 11 -49.40 28.59 19.33
N THR A 12 -49.85 28.07 18.34
CA THR A 12 -50.62 28.13 17.09
C THR A 12 -50.93 29.53 16.51
N ASN A 13 -50.52 29.72 15.25
CA ASN A 13 -51.17 30.23 14.01
C ASN A 13 -52.38 31.20 14.11
N PRO A 14 -52.91 31.86 13.01
CA PRO A 14 -52.52 32.01 11.57
C PRO A 14 -52.82 33.44 11.02
N ASN A 15 -52.54 33.73 9.73
CA ASN A 15 -53.44 34.30 8.70
C ASN A 15 -52.68 34.92 7.53
N VAL A 16 -52.82 34.29 6.43
CA VAL A 16 -53.37 34.62 5.07
C VAL A 16 -53.57 36.10 4.75
N CYS A 17 -52.98 36.62 3.70
CA CYS A 17 -53.66 37.42 2.67
C CYS A 17 -52.95 37.42 1.31
N LEU A 18 -53.69 37.05 0.31
CA LEU A 18 -53.44 37.13 -1.14
C LEU A 18 -53.44 38.56 -1.67
N ARG A 19 -52.64 38.93 -2.68
CA ARG A 19 -53.07 39.54 -3.95
C ARG A 19 -51.87 39.89 -4.91
N HIS A 20 -51.89 39.30 -6.03
CA HIS A 20 -51.94 39.78 -7.44
C HIS A 20 -50.82 40.66 -8.04
N HIS A 21 -50.26 40.07 -9.10
CA HIS A 21 -49.89 40.60 -10.44
C HIS A 21 -48.74 41.62 -10.56
N ASN A 22 -47.60 41.18 -11.16
CA ASN A 22 -47.25 41.58 -12.51
C ASN A 22 -45.94 40.87 -12.95
N LYS A 23 -45.94 40.21 -14.11
CA LYS A 23 -44.74 39.78 -14.80
C LYS A 23 -44.14 40.98 -15.55
N PRO A 24 -42.81 41.03 -15.64
CA PRO A 24 -42.18 41.33 -16.92
C PRO A 24 -41.18 40.26 -17.33
N ASN A 25 -41.07 40.12 -18.62
CA ASN A 25 -40.29 39.25 -19.45
C ASN A 25 -38.86 38.93 -18.97
N SER A 26 -38.56 37.64 -18.81
CA SER A 26 -37.22 37.13 -18.61
C SER A 26 -36.49 36.99 -19.94
N ILE A 27 -35.43 37.75 -20.09
CA ILE A 27 -34.37 37.48 -21.05
C ILE A 27 -33.51 36.34 -20.42
N THR A 28 -33.63 35.17 -20.98
CA THR A 28 -32.77 34.01 -20.61
C THR A 28 -31.35 34.27 -21.16
N ALA A 29 -30.45 34.74 -20.28
CA ALA A 29 -29.04 34.67 -20.55
C ALA A 29 -28.57 33.22 -20.31
N ASN A 30 -28.28 32.51 -21.38
CA ASN A 30 -27.58 31.23 -21.35
C ASN A 30 -26.17 31.45 -20.78
N LEU A 31 -25.99 31.19 -19.48
CA LEU A 31 -24.68 31.03 -18.86
C LEU A 31 -24.11 29.68 -19.32
N ILE A 32 -23.27 29.74 -20.36
CA ILE A 32 -22.40 28.62 -20.74
C ILE A 32 -21.43 28.42 -19.56
N LYS A 33 -21.62 27.37 -18.77
CA LYS A 33 -20.62 26.91 -17.80
C LYS A 33 -19.37 26.55 -18.59
N PRO A 34 -18.18 27.05 -18.21
CA PRO A 34 -16.95 26.57 -18.81
C PRO A 34 -16.84 25.06 -18.50
N ALA A 35 -16.59 24.26 -19.54
CA ALA A 35 -16.32 22.86 -19.41
C ALA A 35 -15.05 22.70 -18.55
N THR A 36 -15.17 22.00 -17.42
CA THR A 36 -14.00 21.52 -16.66
C THR A 36 -13.14 20.65 -17.59
N PRO A 37 -11.85 20.88 -17.71
CA PRO A 37 -10.98 19.99 -18.47
C PRO A 37 -11.10 18.58 -17.87
N PRO A 38 -11.09 17.52 -18.70
CA PRO A 38 -11.08 16.16 -18.19
C PRO A 38 -9.84 15.97 -17.31
N SER A 39 -10.04 15.43 -16.12
CA SER A 39 -8.95 15.00 -15.24
C SER A 39 -8.03 14.06 -16.03
N PRO A 40 -6.70 14.19 -15.92
CA PRO A 40 -5.79 13.25 -16.56
C PRO A 40 -6.13 11.84 -16.08
N THR A 41 -6.42 10.95 -17.00
CA THR A 41 -6.64 9.54 -16.71
C THR A 41 -5.31 8.99 -16.22
N PRO A 42 -5.23 8.41 -15.01
CA PRO A 42 -3.99 7.82 -14.55
C PRO A 42 -3.61 6.67 -15.50
N PRO A 43 -2.31 6.45 -15.76
CA PRO A 43 -1.86 5.38 -16.64
C PRO A 43 -2.30 4.03 -16.07
N GLN A 44 -3.06 3.27 -16.85
CA GLN A 44 -3.50 1.93 -16.45
C GLN A 44 -2.31 0.97 -16.51
N LYS A 45 -1.80 0.55 -15.33
CA LYS A 45 -0.86 -0.56 -15.20
C LYS A 45 -1.54 -1.90 -15.49
N LEU A 46 -1.89 -2.17 -16.74
CA LEU A 46 -2.51 -3.45 -17.11
C LEU A 46 -1.48 -4.54 -17.37
N GLN A 47 -0.29 -4.21 -17.85
CA GLN A 47 0.91 -5.08 -17.98
C GLN A 47 2.14 -4.19 -18.17
N PRO A 48 3.32 -4.56 -17.67
CA PRO A 48 4.56 -3.85 -18.01
C PRO A 48 4.78 -3.84 -19.52
N SER A 49 5.21 -2.70 -20.06
CA SER A 49 5.66 -2.64 -21.44
C SER A 49 6.92 -3.50 -21.55
N MET A 50 6.87 -4.58 -22.34
CA MET A 50 8.01 -5.49 -22.50
C MET A 50 9.14 -4.78 -23.27
N SER A 51 10.06 -4.12 -22.57
CA SER A 51 11.33 -3.74 -23.16
C SER A 51 12.36 -4.86 -22.90
N ASN A 52 12.51 -5.76 -23.85
CA ASN A 52 13.71 -6.60 -23.89
C ASN A 52 14.91 -5.68 -24.10
N SER A 53 15.84 -5.66 -23.14
CA SER A 53 17.11 -4.97 -23.29
C SER A 53 17.77 -5.43 -24.60
N LYS A 54 17.95 -4.50 -25.55
CA LYS A 54 18.57 -4.80 -26.85
C LYS A 54 20.05 -5.19 -26.74
N ASP A 55 20.65 -5.00 -25.57
CA ASP A 55 22.07 -5.19 -25.29
C ASP A 55 22.41 -6.37 -24.37
N GLY A 56 21.38 -7.11 -23.89
CA GLY A 56 21.59 -8.27 -23.01
C GLY A 56 21.89 -7.90 -21.53
N SER A 57 21.70 -6.64 -21.13
CA SER A 57 21.83 -6.22 -19.72
C SER A 57 20.77 -6.86 -18.84
N ALA A 58 21.10 -7.15 -17.57
CA ALA A 58 20.14 -7.68 -16.61
C ALA A 58 19.03 -6.64 -16.34
N PRO A 59 17.74 -7.04 -16.26
CA PRO A 59 16.62 -6.10 -16.10
C PRO A 59 16.77 -5.18 -14.90
N ASP A 60 17.32 -5.66 -13.79
CA ASP A 60 17.52 -4.86 -12.58
C ASP A 60 18.59 -3.77 -12.74
N SER A 61 19.55 -3.93 -13.66
CA SER A 61 20.55 -2.90 -13.99
C SER A 61 19.96 -1.68 -14.71
N LEU A 62 18.73 -1.79 -15.20
CA LEU A 62 18.01 -0.70 -15.86
C LEU A 62 17.25 0.18 -14.85
N ILE A 63 17.15 -0.23 -13.60
CA ILE A 63 16.44 0.51 -12.57
C ILE A 63 17.13 1.85 -12.28
N SER A 64 16.38 2.94 -12.41
CA SER A 64 16.72 4.28 -11.93
C SER A 64 15.84 4.61 -10.72
N MET A 65 16.41 4.62 -9.52
CA MET A 65 15.67 4.96 -8.29
C MET A 65 15.14 6.39 -8.33
N GLU A 66 15.85 7.30 -9.03
CA GLU A 66 15.42 8.69 -9.22
C GLU A 66 14.16 8.76 -10.09
N ASP A 67 14.12 8.03 -11.20
CA ASP A 67 12.95 8.00 -12.09
C ASP A 67 11.77 7.31 -11.42
N GLY A 68 11.99 6.21 -10.69
CA GLY A 68 10.96 5.57 -9.88
C GLY A 68 10.38 6.52 -8.83
N LYS A 69 11.22 7.24 -8.10
CA LYS A 69 10.78 8.24 -7.14
C LYS A 69 9.97 9.35 -7.80
N LYS A 70 10.45 9.89 -8.92
CA LYS A 70 9.78 10.94 -9.68
C LYS A 70 8.42 10.49 -10.21
N TYR A 71 8.31 9.23 -10.66
CA TYR A 71 7.02 8.66 -11.05
C TYR A 71 6.02 8.70 -9.88
N TRP A 72 6.41 8.20 -8.69
CA TRP A 72 5.54 8.16 -7.52
C TRP A 72 5.23 9.56 -6.97
N GLU A 73 6.14 10.52 -7.09
CA GLU A 73 5.86 11.93 -6.79
C GLU A 73 4.75 12.52 -7.68
N GLY A 74 4.58 12.01 -8.89
CA GLY A 74 3.50 12.38 -9.82
C GLY A 74 2.15 11.71 -9.54
N ILE A 75 2.12 10.63 -8.74
CA ILE A 75 0.90 9.85 -8.48
C ILE A 75 0.04 10.52 -7.41
N GLU A 76 -1.28 10.51 -7.56
CA GLU A 76 -2.21 11.01 -6.55
C GLU A 76 -2.13 10.21 -5.25
N ALA A 77 -2.19 10.92 -4.11
CA ALA A 77 -2.10 10.32 -2.78
C ALA A 77 -3.44 9.71 -2.34
N ASP A 78 -3.94 8.76 -3.11
CA ASP A 78 -5.17 8.03 -2.84
C ASP A 78 -5.05 6.53 -3.17
N VAL A 79 -6.06 5.75 -2.81
CA VAL A 79 -6.06 4.29 -3.03
C VAL A 79 -6.03 3.96 -4.53
N ASN A 80 -6.61 4.80 -5.37
CA ASN A 80 -6.63 4.60 -6.82
C ASN A 80 -5.21 4.76 -7.40
N GLY A 81 -4.49 5.80 -6.97
CA GLY A 81 -3.08 6.02 -7.34
C GLY A 81 -2.18 4.88 -6.87
N MET A 82 -2.29 4.48 -5.59
CA MET A 82 -1.48 3.38 -5.02
C MET A 82 -1.69 2.04 -5.72
N LEU A 83 -2.84 1.81 -6.35
CA LEU A 83 -3.21 0.54 -6.98
C LEU A 83 -3.30 0.63 -8.50
N GLY A 84 -2.67 1.64 -9.10
CA GLY A 84 -2.59 1.77 -10.57
C GLY A 84 -3.96 1.77 -11.25
N GLY A 85 -4.97 2.40 -10.64
CA GLY A 85 -6.32 2.47 -11.21
C GLY A 85 -7.24 1.29 -10.87
N ILE A 86 -6.82 0.35 -10.00
CA ILE A 86 -7.61 -0.84 -9.66
C ILE A 86 -7.91 -0.90 -8.14
N PRO A 87 -8.60 0.10 -7.56
CA PRO A 87 -8.84 0.15 -6.11
C PRO A 87 -9.69 -1.02 -5.58
N SER A 88 -10.41 -1.71 -6.46
CA SER A 88 -11.25 -2.86 -6.11
C SER A 88 -10.47 -4.05 -5.53
N VAL A 89 -9.15 -4.15 -5.79
CA VAL A 89 -8.32 -5.23 -5.23
C VAL A 89 -8.05 -5.07 -3.73
N THR A 90 -8.19 -3.86 -3.16
CA THR A 90 -7.83 -3.55 -1.76
C THR A 90 -8.40 -4.57 -0.77
N ARG A 91 -9.70 -4.84 -0.84
CA ARG A 91 -10.37 -5.72 0.13
C ARG A 91 -9.84 -7.14 0.07
N ILE A 92 -9.65 -7.65 -1.14
CA ILE A 92 -9.20 -9.03 -1.38
C ILE A 92 -7.73 -9.17 -1.00
N ASP A 93 -6.91 -8.18 -1.35
CA ASP A 93 -5.51 -8.08 -1.01
C ASP A 93 -5.29 -8.12 0.52
N LEU A 94 -5.95 -7.22 1.26
CA LEU A 94 -5.86 -7.18 2.72
C LEU A 94 -6.42 -8.44 3.38
N GLN A 95 -7.48 -9.04 2.82
CA GLN A 95 -8.03 -10.30 3.35
C GLN A 95 -7.06 -11.47 3.16
N GLY A 96 -6.38 -11.54 2.02
CA GLY A 96 -5.33 -12.54 1.77
C GLY A 96 -4.17 -12.37 2.74
N SER A 97 -3.71 -11.13 2.94
CA SER A 97 -2.64 -10.79 3.89
C SER A 97 -3.01 -11.17 5.33
N ARG A 98 -4.23 -10.87 5.79
CA ARG A 98 -4.72 -11.31 7.12
C ARG A 98 -4.72 -12.82 7.25
N THR A 99 -5.14 -13.53 6.19
CA THR A 99 -5.16 -14.99 6.19
C THR A 99 -3.75 -15.56 6.26
N PHE A 100 -2.80 -14.97 5.57
CA PHE A 100 -1.41 -15.37 5.59
C PHE A 100 -0.78 -15.14 6.97
N LEU A 101 -0.93 -13.97 7.58
CA LEU A 101 -0.47 -13.67 8.95
C LEU A 101 -1.10 -14.62 9.98
N ALA A 102 -2.39 -14.91 9.82
CA ALA A 102 -3.10 -15.86 10.69
C ALA A 102 -2.48 -17.27 10.69
N ARG A 103 -1.93 -17.71 9.55
CA ARG A 103 -1.24 -19.00 9.42
C ARG A 103 0.18 -18.96 10.01
N LEU A 104 0.72 -17.77 10.25
CA LEU A 104 1.96 -17.53 10.99
C LEU A 104 1.72 -17.34 12.50
N GLY A 105 0.46 -17.49 12.97
CA GLY A 105 0.11 -17.29 14.37
C GLY A 105 -0.06 -15.81 14.77
N ILE A 106 -0.04 -14.89 13.81
CA ILE A 106 -0.16 -13.46 14.06
C ILE A 106 -1.62 -12.99 13.85
N GLY A 107 -2.16 -12.23 14.81
CA GLY A 107 -3.50 -11.66 14.77
C GLY A 107 -4.15 -11.57 16.15
N ILE A 108 -5.40 -11.09 16.18
CA ILE A 108 -6.14 -10.81 17.44
C ILE A 108 -7.09 -11.94 17.86
N LYS A 109 -7.31 -12.94 17.01
CA LYS A 109 -8.22 -14.05 17.34
C LYS A 109 -7.54 -15.05 18.28
N THR A 110 -8.35 -15.80 19.04
CA THR A 110 -7.89 -16.87 19.94
C THR A 110 -6.87 -17.80 19.24
N GLY A 111 -5.76 -18.08 19.91
CA GLY A 111 -4.66 -18.89 19.39
C GLY A 111 -3.68 -18.13 18.48
N ARG A 112 -3.81 -16.79 18.37
CA ARG A 112 -2.88 -15.91 17.67
C ARG A 112 -2.34 -14.86 18.61
N LYS A 113 -1.18 -14.28 18.24
CA LYS A 113 -0.51 -13.25 19.02
C LYS A 113 -0.57 -11.93 18.25
N MET A 114 -1.00 -10.87 18.91
CA MET A 114 -0.72 -9.51 18.48
C MET A 114 0.78 -9.25 18.71
N VAL A 115 1.45 -8.64 17.75
CA VAL A 115 2.90 -8.34 17.84
C VAL A 115 3.12 -6.96 18.47
N SER A 116 4.24 -6.77 19.15
CA SER A 116 4.51 -5.49 19.80
C SER A 116 4.91 -4.42 18.78
N ARG A 117 5.78 -4.76 17.83
CA ARG A 117 6.26 -3.77 16.86
C ARG A 117 6.36 -4.36 15.45
N ALA A 118 5.81 -3.64 14.49
CA ALA A 118 5.96 -3.95 13.09
C ALA A 118 6.69 -2.82 12.35
N LEU A 119 7.33 -3.17 11.22
CA LEU A 119 7.88 -2.23 10.25
C LEU A 119 7.19 -2.45 8.91
N GLU A 120 6.76 -1.38 8.26
CA GLU A 120 6.25 -1.41 6.89
C GLU A 120 7.23 -0.74 5.94
N GLY A 121 7.71 -1.48 4.92
CA GLY A 121 8.52 -0.94 3.83
C GLY A 121 7.65 -0.57 2.64
N GLY A 122 7.79 0.69 2.16
CA GLY A 122 7.01 1.21 1.03
C GLY A 122 5.54 1.39 1.38
N ALA A 123 5.25 2.10 2.48
CA ALA A 123 3.89 2.20 3.02
C ALA A 123 2.91 2.98 2.14
N GLY A 124 3.42 3.85 1.25
CA GLY A 124 2.59 4.77 0.48
C GLY A 124 1.71 5.62 1.40
N ILE A 125 0.42 5.69 1.10
CA ILE A 125 -0.56 6.40 1.93
C ILE A 125 -1.02 5.62 3.18
N GLY A 126 -0.37 4.50 3.51
CA GLY A 126 -0.72 3.68 4.66
C GLY A 126 -1.91 2.73 4.45
N ARG A 127 -2.19 2.34 3.23
CA ARG A 127 -3.28 1.41 2.92
C ARG A 127 -3.14 0.08 3.69
N VAL A 128 -1.94 -0.48 3.74
CA VAL A 128 -1.63 -1.71 4.47
C VAL A 128 -1.40 -1.41 5.94
N THR A 129 -0.76 -0.30 6.28
CA THR A 129 -0.63 0.19 7.66
C THR A 129 -1.98 0.15 8.38
N GLU A 130 -2.95 0.95 7.91
CA GLU A 130 -4.26 1.09 8.54
C GLU A 130 -5.17 -0.13 8.33
N GLY A 131 -5.12 -0.70 7.12
CA GLY A 131 -5.98 -1.81 6.74
C GLY A 131 -5.58 -3.17 7.34
N LEU A 132 -4.34 -3.32 7.80
CA LEU A 132 -3.80 -4.59 8.26
C LEU A 132 -2.92 -4.45 9.51
N LEU A 133 -1.82 -3.69 9.43
CA LEU A 133 -0.73 -3.81 10.40
C LEU A 133 -1.10 -3.24 11.77
N THR A 134 -1.76 -2.09 11.84
CA THR A 134 -2.26 -1.53 13.12
C THR A 134 -3.33 -2.39 13.78
N GLN A 135 -3.88 -3.38 13.06
CA GLN A 135 -4.84 -4.35 13.61
C GLN A 135 -4.17 -5.58 14.22
N VAL A 136 -2.87 -5.78 13.98
CA VAL A 136 -2.12 -6.97 14.43
C VAL A 136 -0.83 -6.62 15.18
N ALA A 137 -0.44 -5.35 15.20
CA ALA A 137 0.72 -4.79 15.90
C ALA A 137 0.30 -3.62 16.79
N GLU A 138 0.98 -3.45 17.94
CA GLU A 138 0.75 -2.32 18.85
C GLU A 138 1.30 -1.01 18.25
N VAL A 139 2.47 -1.11 17.60
CA VAL A 139 3.15 0.02 16.92
C VAL A 139 3.64 -0.43 15.56
N VAL A 140 3.45 0.42 14.56
CA VAL A 140 3.92 0.23 13.18
C VAL A 140 4.83 1.39 12.80
N ASP A 141 6.11 1.12 12.59
CA ASP A 141 7.03 2.06 11.98
C ASP A 141 6.93 1.97 10.45
N ILE A 142 7.23 3.05 9.76
CA ILE A 142 6.98 3.19 8.32
C ILE A 142 8.23 3.67 7.61
N ILE A 143 8.55 3.05 6.48
CA ILE A 143 9.54 3.53 5.50
C ILE A 143 8.77 3.92 4.24
N GLU A 144 8.86 5.19 3.83
CA GLU A 144 8.24 5.69 2.61
C GLU A 144 8.97 6.96 2.12
N PRO A 145 9.57 6.96 0.92
CA PRO A 145 10.36 8.11 0.46
C PRO A 145 9.52 9.34 0.10
N ILE A 146 8.23 9.18 -0.18
CA ILE A 146 7.37 10.26 -0.69
C ILE A 146 6.59 10.89 0.46
N THR A 147 7.03 12.03 0.95
CA THR A 147 6.44 12.71 2.13
C THR A 147 4.95 12.99 1.99
N LYS A 148 4.47 13.40 0.81
CA LYS A 148 3.04 13.66 0.60
C LYS A 148 2.16 12.42 0.86
N PHE A 149 2.71 11.20 0.78
CA PHE A 149 1.98 9.98 1.11
C PHE A 149 1.90 9.75 2.61
N THR A 150 2.94 10.11 3.34
CA THR A 150 3.01 9.91 4.79
C THR A 150 2.36 11.02 5.60
N ASP A 151 2.09 12.19 5.01
CA ASP A 151 1.45 13.31 5.70
C ASP A 151 0.13 12.91 6.37
N VAL A 152 -0.64 12.03 5.72
CA VAL A 152 -1.92 11.52 6.25
C VAL A 152 -1.76 10.53 7.40
N LEU A 153 -0.54 10.03 7.66
CA LEU A 153 -0.24 9.04 8.70
C LEU A 153 0.30 9.67 9.97
N GLN A 154 0.68 10.95 9.92
CA GLN A 154 1.22 11.68 11.08
C GLN A 154 0.24 11.68 12.25
N GLY A 155 0.68 11.19 13.41
CA GLY A 155 -0.12 11.19 14.64
C GLY A 155 -1.30 10.21 14.66
N LYS A 156 -1.42 9.31 13.68
CA LYS A 156 -2.46 8.26 13.70
C LYS A 156 -2.19 7.23 14.79
N PRO A 157 -3.23 6.74 15.48
CA PRO A 157 -3.08 5.69 16.48
C PRO A 157 -2.41 4.43 15.92
N GLY A 158 -1.41 3.92 16.63
CA GLY A 158 -0.66 2.73 16.23
C GLY A 158 0.44 2.99 15.21
N VAL A 159 0.57 4.21 14.66
CA VAL A 159 1.69 4.61 13.82
C VAL A 159 2.82 5.14 14.73
N GLY A 160 4.01 4.57 14.56
CA GLY A 160 5.22 4.94 15.27
C GLY A 160 6.09 5.91 14.46
N ASN A 161 7.37 5.55 14.28
CA ASN A 161 8.31 6.37 13.50
C ASN A 161 7.98 6.33 12.01
N ILE A 162 8.12 7.48 11.35
CA ILE A 162 7.98 7.61 9.89
C ILE A 162 9.34 8.00 9.32
N PHE A 163 9.95 7.09 8.57
CA PHE A 163 11.23 7.28 7.91
C PHE A 163 10.97 7.68 6.44
N ASN A 164 11.08 8.97 6.12
CA ASN A 164 10.93 9.46 4.74
C ASN A 164 12.22 9.27 3.94
N VAL A 165 12.59 8.01 3.75
CA VAL A 165 13.74 7.55 2.98
C VAL A 165 13.35 6.37 2.11
N GLY A 166 14.13 6.09 1.06
CA GLY A 166 13.98 4.84 0.30
C GLY A 166 14.40 3.62 1.10
N LEU A 167 13.99 2.43 0.66
CA LEU A 167 14.36 1.17 1.31
C LEU A 167 15.89 1.00 1.37
N GLU A 168 16.59 1.46 0.33
CA GLU A 168 18.06 1.43 0.22
C GLU A 168 18.74 2.32 1.25
N GLY A 169 18.11 3.44 1.60
CA GLY A 169 18.65 4.42 2.55
C GLY A 169 18.25 4.16 4.00
N TRP A 170 17.26 3.30 4.24
CA TRP A 170 16.79 3.02 5.60
C TRP A 170 17.84 2.25 6.41
N LYS A 171 18.01 2.68 7.65
CA LYS A 171 18.88 2.02 8.63
C LYS A 171 18.07 1.73 9.89
N PRO A 172 18.17 0.50 10.43
CA PRO A 172 17.53 0.18 11.70
C PRO A 172 18.11 1.04 12.82
N GLU A 173 17.24 1.49 13.73
CA GLU A 173 17.67 2.19 14.95
C GLU A 173 18.29 1.21 15.94
N ASP A 174 19.31 1.64 16.66
CA ASP A 174 19.98 0.82 17.65
C ASP A 174 19.01 0.36 18.74
N GLY A 175 19.03 -0.94 19.01
CA GLY A 175 18.17 -1.56 20.03
C GLY A 175 16.70 -1.76 19.62
N VAL A 176 16.26 -1.22 18.50
CA VAL A 176 14.91 -1.45 17.98
C VAL A 176 14.84 -2.80 17.26
N LYS A 177 13.86 -3.61 17.63
CA LYS A 177 13.59 -4.92 17.03
C LYS A 177 12.13 -5.02 16.59
N TYR A 178 11.90 -5.74 15.50
CA TYR A 178 10.58 -5.91 14.89
C TYR A 178 10.14 -7.38 14.97
N ASP A 179 8.94 -7.60 15.47
CA ASP A 179 8.30 -8.94 15.45
C ASP A 179 7.78 -9.27 14.04
N LEU A 180 7.40 -8.22 13.29
CA LEU A 180 6.90 -8.33 11.93
C LEU A 180 7.51 -7.22 11.06
N ILE A 181 8.12 -7.60 9.94
CA ILE A 181 8.47 -6.66 8.88
C ILE A 181 7.61 -7.01 7.67
N TRP A 182 6.89 -6.04 7.12
CA TRP A 182 6.03 -6.21 5.95
C TRP A 182 6.47 -5.29 4.83
N THR A 183 6.73 -5.84 3.65
CA THR A 183 7.11 -5.07 2.47
C THR A 183 6.28 -5.57 1.29
N GLN A 184 5.54 -4.66 0.63
CA GLN A 184 4.59 -5.02 -0.41
C GLN A 184 4.62 -4.06 -1.59
N TRP A 185 4.80 -4.59 -2.81
CA TRP A 185 4.72 -3.88 -4.08
C TRP A 185 5.65 -2.67 -4.21
N CYS A 186 6.85 -2.79 -3.67
CA CYS A 186 7.85 -1.72 -3.71
C CYS A 186 9.29 -2.21 -3.90
N VAL A 187 9.57 -3.51 -3.70
CA VAL A 187 10.95 -4.02 -3.86
C VAL A 187 11.38 -4.11 -5.33
N GLY A 188 10.45 -3.97 -6.26
CA GLY A 188 10.73 -3.87 -7.69
C GLY A 188 11.57 -2.64 -8.07
N HIS A 189 11.60 -1.60 -7.23
CA HIS A 189 12.37 -0.37 -7.46
C HIS A 189 13.84 -0.45 -7.03
N LEU A 190 14.28 -1.59 -6.47
CA LEU A 190 15.67 -1.78 -6.07
C LEU A 190 16.39 -2.73 -7.02
N PRO A 191 17.63 -2.38 -7.50
CA PRO A 191 18.56 -3.34 -8.05
C PRO A 191 18.80 -4.52 -7.11
N ASP A 192 19.21 -5.66 -7.63
CA ASP A 192 19.32 -6.90 -6.85
C ASP A 192 20.28 -6.80 -5.66
N ASP A 193 21.41 -6.12 -5.84
CA ASP A 193 22.40 -5.90 -4.79
C ASP A 193 21.84 -5.04 -3.64
N LEU A 194 21.19 -3.93 -3.94
CA LEU A 194 20.56 -3.06 -2.95
C LEU A 194 19.36 -3.75 -2.27
N LEU A 195 18.66 -4.62 -3.00
CA LEU A 195 17.58 -5.42 -2.43
C LEU A 195 18.12 -6.45 -1.42
N VAL A 196 19.23 -7.12 -1.72
CA VAL A 196 19.92 -8.01 -0.77
C VAL A 196 20.36 -7.24 0.48
N GLU A 197 20.98 -6.07 0.32
CA GLU A 197 21.37 -5.22 1.44
C GLU A 197 20.15 -4.80 2.30
N TYR A 198 19.02 -4.45 1.68
CA TYR A 198 17.78 -4.15 2.40
C TYR A 198 17.32 -5.36 3.21
N PHE A 199 17.32 -6.56 2.62
CA PHE A 199 16.96 -7.79 3.33
C PHE A 199 17.90 -8.09 4.50
N GLU A 200 19.20 -7.83 4.36
CA GLU A 200 20.17 -8.01 5.44
C GLU A 200 19.93 -7.03 6.60
N ARG A 201 19.62 -5.76 6.30
CA ARG A 201 19.21 -4.77 7.32
C ARG A 201 17.93 -5.19 8.03
N CYS A 202 16.92 -5.64 7.29
CA CYS A 202 15.70 -6.18 7.87
C CYS A 202 15.98 -7.40 8.75
N LYS A 203 16.79 -8.36 8.27
CA LYS A 203 17.20 -9.54 9.04
C LYS A 203 17.86 -9.15 10.37
N SER A 204 18.76 -8.16 10.35
CA SER A 204 19.45 -7.70 11.55
C SER A 204 18.54 -7.02 12.57
N SER A 205 17.40 -6.48 12.13
CA SER A 205 16.43 -5.80 12.98
C SER A 205 15.25 -6.68 13.43
N LEU A 206 15.20 -7.96 13.02
CA LEU A 206 14.20 -8.88 13.52
C LEU A 206 14.38 -9.19 15.00
N ALA A 207 13.27 -9.29 15.74
CA ALA A 207 13.23 -9.90 17.07
C ALA A 207 13.55 -11.41 16.96
N PRO A 208 13.92 -12.09 18.05
CA PRO A 208 14.30 -13.53 18.01
C PRO A 208 13.28 -14.42 17.30
N ASP A 209 11.97 -14.19 17.53
CA ASP A 209 10.89 -14.92 16.88
C ASP A 209 10.26 -14.18 15.71
N GLY A 210 10.83 -13.03 15.34
CA GLY A 210 10.32 -12.14 14.30
C GLY A 210 10.28 -12.80 12.93
N VAL A 211 9.43 -12.27 12.08
CA VAL A 211 9.24 -12.72 10.70
C VAL A 211 9.20 -11.53 9.76
N MET A 212 9.87 -11.66 8.62
CA MET A 212 9.75 -10.71 7.51
C MET A 212 8.78 -11.29 6.47
N VAL A 213 7.90 -10.47 5.93
CA VAL A 213 6.99 -10.85 4.85
C VAL A 213 7.24 -9.95 3.65
N ILE A 214 7.51 -10.58 2.51
CA ILE A 214 7.56 -9.94 1.20
C ILE A 214 6.31 -10.36 0.44
N LYS A 215 5.59 -9.39 -0.14
CA LYS A 215 4.42 -9.63 -0.99
C LYS A 215 4.56 -8.89 -2.30
N GLU A 216 4.75 -9.63 -3.40
CA GLU A 216 5.08 -9.05 -4.70
C GLU A 216 4.40 -9.75 -5.86
N ASN A 217 4.28 -9.02 -6.96
CA ASN A 217 3.95 -9.58 -8.26
C ASN A 217 5.07 -10.52 -8.73
N LEU A 218 4.67 -11.56 -9.45
CA LEU A 218 5.61 -12.48 -10.10
C LEU A 218 5.54 -12.32 -11.61
N SER A 219 6.70 -12.32 -12.24
CA SER A 219 6.81 -12.56 -13.67
C SER A 219 6.36 -14.00 -13.97
N THR A 220 5.68 -14.16 -15.11
CA THR A 220 5.23 -15.45 -15.63
C THR A 220 5.84 -15.77 -16.99
N ASN A 221 6.85 -14.98 -17.40
CA ASN A 221 7.42 -15.05 -18.74
C ASN A 221 8.72 -15.86 -18.81
N GLY A 222 9.15 -16.47 -17.71
CA GLY A 222 10.42 -17.19 -17.61
C GLY A 222 11.64 -16.27 -17.52
N VAL A 223 11.43 -14.97 -17.28
CA VAL A 223 12.47 -13.95 -17.11
C VAL A 223 11.95 -12.82 -16.22
N ASP A 224 12.86 -12.11 -15.58
CA ASP A 224 12.53 -10.83 -14.92
C ASP A 224 12.15 -9.79 -15.99
N VAL A 225 11.19 -8.92 -15.68
CA VAL A 225 10.65 -7.94 -16.62
C VAL A 225 10.81 -6.53 -16.07
N PHE A 226 11.56 -5.68 -16.80
CA PHE A 226 11.67 -4.25 -16.49
C PHE A 226 10.46 -3.48 -17.01
N ASP A 227 9.92 -2.57 -16.19
CA ASP A 227 8.87 -1.62 -16.55
C ASP A 227 9.49 -0.22 -16.62
N ASP A 228 9.53 0.35 -17.79
CA ASP A 228 10.12 1.67 -18.06
C ASP A 228 9.22 2.83 -17.58
N LEU A 229 7.94 2.55 -17.30
CA LEU A 229 7.00 3.57 -16.83
C LEU A 229 7.33 4.05 -15.41
N ASP A 230 7.61 3.13 -14.50
CA ASP A 230 7.89 3.43 -13.10
C ASP A 230 9.29 3.00 -12.66
N SER A 231 10.13 2.58 -13.62
CA SER A 231 11.51 2.13 -13.38
C SER A 231 11.59 1.03 -12.33
N SER A 232 10.81 -0.04 -12.53
CA SER A 232 10.76 -1.19 -11.63
C SER A 232 10.97 -2.51 -12.36
N VAL A 233 11.30 -3.57 -11.62
CA VAL A 233 11.43 -4.94 -12.14
C VAL A 233 10.42 -5.85 -11.47
N THR A 234 9.60 -6.53 -12.26
CA THR A 234 8.83 -7.69 -11.83
C THR A 234 9.69 -8.93 -11.96
N ARG A 235 10.04 -9.54 -10.83
CA ARG A 235 10.94 -10.68 -10.75
C ARG A 235 10.20 -12.01 -10.83
N GLU A 236 10.91 -13.04 -11.23
CA GLU A 236 10.45 -14.41 -11.12
C GLU A 236 10.53 -14.96 -9.69
N ASP A 237 9.79 -16.03 -9.43
CA ASP A 237 9.80 -16.72 -8.13
C ASP A 237 11.21 -17.20 -7.75
N GLU A 238 11.90 -17.86 -8.70
CA GLU A 238 13.26 -18.38 -8.49
C GLU A 238 14.27 -17.28 -8.19
N LYS A 239 14.12 -16.12 -8.81
CA LYS A 239 14.95 -14.94 -8.53
C LYS A 239 14.77 -14.48 -7.10
N PHE A 240 13.53 -14.33 -6.61
CA PHE A 240 13.27 -13.99 -5.20
C PHE A 240 13.89 -15.00 -4.25
N LEU A 241 13.75 -16.30 -4.51
CA LEU A 241 14.34 -17.36 -3.68
C LEU A 241 15.86 -17.26 -3.62
N ALA A 242 16.51 -16.94 -4.75
CA ALA A 242 17.96 -16.74 -4.81
C ALA A 242 18.41 -15.53 -3.99
N LEU A 243 17.72 -14.38 -4.09
CA LEU A 243 18.01 -13.16 -3.35
C LEU A 243 17.81 -13.34 -1.84
N PHE A 244 16.75 -14.05 -1.42
CA PHE A 244 16.54 -14.37 0.01
C PHE A 244 17.69 -15.23 0.54
N LYS A 245 18.09 -16.25 -0.21
CA LYS A 245 19.23 -17.10 0.17
C LYS A 245 20.53 -16.30 0.28
N GLN A 246 20.79 -15.39 -0.67
CA GLN A 246 21.97 -14.53 -0.68
C GLN A 246 22.00 -13.64 0.58
N ALA A 247 20.83 -13.08 1.00
CA ALA A 247 20.71 -12.30 2.23
C ALA A 247 20.78 -13.15 3.50
N GLY A 248 20.93 -14.49 3.41
CA GLY A 248 20.94 -15.38 4.57
C GLY A 248 19.57 -15.54 5.21
N LEU A 249 18.50 -15.49 4.41
CA LEU A 249 17.13 -15.72 4.81
C LEU A 249 16.63 -17.06 4.25
N GLN A 250 15.69 -17.69 4.96
CA GLN A 250 14.98 -18.89 4.51
C GLN A 250 13.48 -18.64 4.48
N VAL A 251 12.81 -19.20 3.47
CA VAL A 251 11.35 -19.17 3.36
C VAL A 251 10.76 -20.22 4.33
N VAL A 252 10.03 -19.76 5.34
CA VAL A 252 9.33 -20.66 6.30
C VAL A 252 7.90 -20.91 5.86
N ARG A 253 7.34 -20.02 5.02
CA ARG A 253 6.01 -20.17 4.40
C ARG A 253 5.91 -19.33 3.15
N SER A 254 5.18 -19.84 2.15
CA SER A 254 4.74 -19.01 1.02
C SER A 254 3.32 -19.37 0.59
N ASP A 255 2.58 -18.39 0.10
CA ASP A 255 1.22 -18.58 -0.43
C ASP A 255 1.00 -17.64 -1.64
N ILE A 256 0.27 -18.09 -2.63
CA ILE A 256 -0.21 -17.23 -3.72
C ILE A 256 -1.47 -16.51 -3.27
N GLN A 257 -1.53 -15.21 -3.49
CA GLN A 257 -2.75 -14.42 -3.32
C GLN A 257 -3.83 -14.92 -4.28
N ARG A 258 -5.02 -15.17 -3.76
CA ARG A 258 -6.15 -15.65 -4.56
C ARG A 258 -7.28 -14.63 -4.58
N GLY A 259 -8.15 -14.74 -5.58
CA GLY A 259 -9.42 -14.03 -5.64
C GLY A 259 -9.33 -12.62 -6.23
N PHE A 260 -8.22 -12.21 -6.81
CA PHE A 260 -8.17 -10.97 -7.56
C PHE A 260 -9.14 -10.99 -8.74
N PRO A 261 -9.80 -9.87 -9.03
CA PRO A 261 -10.72 -9.78 -10.16
C PRO A 261 -9.97 -9.81 -11.49
N MET A 262 -10.68 -10.17 -12.54
CA MET A 262 -10.25 -9.84 -13.90
C MET A 262 -10.44 -8.34 -14.15
N VAL A 263 -9.52 -7.72 -14.89
CA VAL A 263 -9.66 -6.35 -15.39
C VAL A 263 -9.98 -6.43 -16.89
N GLY A 264 -11.22 -6.20 -17.23
CA GLY A 264 -11.71 -6.58 -18.56
C GLY A 264 -11.58 -8.10 -18.76
N ASN A 265 -10.85 -8.49 -19.79
CA ASN A 265 -10.54 -9.90 -20.11
C ASN A 265 -9.13 -10.33 -19.65
N THR A 266 -8.42 -9.50 -18.89
CA THR A 266 -7.03 -9.76 -18.50
C THR A 266 -6.95 -10.15 -17.02
N ALA A 267 -6.27 -11.25 -16.72
CA ALA A 267 -5.91 -11.61 -15.35
C ALA A 267 -4.79 -10.69 -14.85
N LEU A 268 -4.85 -10.30 -13.57
CA LEU A 268 -3.74 -9.62 -12.93
C LEU A 268 -2.56 -10.60 -12.77
N MET A 269 -1.34 -10.06 -12.69
CA MET A 269 -0.15 -10.86 -12.42
C MET A 269 -0.33 -11.65 -11.12
N PRO A 270 0.22 -12.86 -11.02
CA PRO A 270 0.23 -13.60 -9.76
C PRO A 270 0.96 -12.78 -8.69
N VAL A 271 0.40 -12.74 -7.50
CA VAL A 271 1.01 -12.12 -6.32
C VAL A 271 1.35 -13.20 -5.33
N LYS A 272 2.57 -13.23 -4.85
CA LYS A 272 3.04 -14.21 -3.86
C LYS A 272 3.51 -13.53 -2.58
N MET A 273 3.20 -14.17 -1.47
CA MET A 273 3.68 -13.81 -0.14
C MET A 273 4.74 -14.81 0.31
N TYR A 274 5.83 -14.31 0.85
CA TYR A 274 6.91 -15.12 1.43
C TYR A 274 7.11 -14.69 2.88
N ALA A 275 7.02 -15.61 3.81
CA ALA A 275 7.44 -15.41 5.19
C ALA A 275 8.88 -15.92 5.35
N LEU A 276 9.74 -15.05 5.82
CA LEU A 276 11.18 -15.23 5.86
C LEU A 276 11.69 -15.15 7.30
N LYS A 277 12.65 -16.01 7.63
CA LYS A 277 13.41 -15.96 8.88
C LYS A 277 14.91 -16.08 8.58
N PRO A 278 15.79 -15.68 9.50
CA PRO A 278 17.21 -15.95 9.37
C PRO A 278 17.45 -17.44 9.11
N ALA A 279 18.37 -17.76 8.20
CA ALA A 279 18.74 -19.15 7.93
C ALA A 279 19.42 -19.77 9.19
N GLY A 280 18.98 -20.95 9.59
CA GLY A 280 19.51 -21.64 10.77
C GLY A 280 18.87 -21.22 12.10
N SER A 281 17.81 -20.42 12.08
CA SER A 281 17.00 -20.09 13.25
C SER A 281 15.89 -21.11 13.51
#